data_cb16a1bc19ac95688e8ceb5aa7c9debe
#
_entry.id   cb16a1bc19ac95688e8ceb5aa7c9debe
#
_cell.length_a   1.000
_cell.length_b   1.000
_cell.length_c   1.000
_cell.angle_alpha   90.00
_cell.angle_beta   90.00
_cell.angle_gamma   90.00
#
_symmetry.space_group_name_H-M   'P 1'
#
loop_
_entity.id
_entity.type
_entity.pdbx_description
1 polymer ?
#
loop_
_entity_poly.entity_id
_entity_poly.type
_entity_poly.pdbx_seq_one_letter_code
_entity_poly.pdbx_strand_id
1 'polypeptide(L)'
;MTQHDRQQFKNSLIQSTKYFKIKLENEPIFNWNDTAVGSKAITSEGKTVWLRIQCGNCDDIKNNHTWSGEIDASSLENILKSNLIDYYNWQDKDVCWRALLLSYIDENFCSTHPILTDSKFLLSVKWLDELKKNLVVLSKYKTNRISITQEDVDKKIKKTFNIQVDTTITNWVTIHGDLHLANLTYPSLYILDWEVWGNGPLGYDPALLLAFSADNFDVVDKIREVFKDWLLTREGKIVQLFALAEVLNIAKFDSQFSRLEKPIEQMSKKIMNELVEKN
;
A
#
# COMPACT_ATOMS: atom_id res chain seq x y z
N MET A 1 -12.27 -12.46 11.80
CA MET A 1 -11.92 -13.88 11.49
C MET A 1 -12.28 -14.77 12.65
N THR A 2 -12.88 -15.92 12.40
CA THR A 2 -13.22 -16.92 13.42
C THR A 2 -11.96 -17.72 13.82
N GLN A 3 -12.01 -18.38 15.01
CA GLN A 3 -10.88 -19.25 15.44
C GLN A 3 -10.62 -20.38 14.43
N HIS A 4 -11.63 -20.80 13.69
CA HIS A 4 -11.52 -21.82 12.64
C HIS A 4 -10.66 -21.32 11.46
N ASP A 5 -10.84 -20.08 11.05
CA ASP A 5 -10.06 -19.49 9.94
C ASP A 5 -8.57 -19.37 10.28
N ARG A 6 -8.22 -18.96 11.51
CA ARG A 6 -6.81 -18.92 11.96
C ARG A 6 -6.15 -20.29 11.98
N GLN A 7 -6.90 -21.36 12.30
CA GLN A 7 -6.38 -22.72 12.26
C GLN A 7 -6.07 -23.17 10.82
N GLN A 8 -6.88 -22.77 9.84
CA GLN A 8 -6.61 -23.08 8.44
C GLN A 8 -5.33 -22.39 7.97
N PHE A 9 -5.11 -21.12 8.33
CA PHE A 9 -3.84 -20.44 8.04
C PHE A 9 -2.62 -21.14 8.68
N LYS A 10 -2.74 -21.60 9.93
CA LYS A 10 -1.65 -22.39 10.56
C LYS A 10 -1.36 -23.70 9.82
N ASN A 11 -2.38 -24.40 9.38
CA ASN A 11 -2.22 -25.62 8.60
C ASN A 11 -1.56 -25.31 7.24
N SER A 12 -1.96 -24.22 6.59
CA SER A 12 -1.37 -23.75 5.32
C SER A 12 0.09 -23.36 5.45
N LEU A 13 0.49 -22.74 6.57
CA LEU A 13 1.89 -22.47 6.90
C LEU A 13 2.69 -23.78 7.01
N ILE A 14 2.18 -24.76 7.76
CA ILE A 14 2.84 -26.08 7.91
C ILE A 14 2.97 -26.79 6.56
N GLN A 15 1.95 -26.74 5.70
CA GLN A 15 2.02 -27.30 4.36
C GLN A 15 3.10 -26.60 3.52
N SER A 16 3.14 -25.29 3.56
CA SER A 16 4.08 -24.48 2.78
C SER A 16 5.52 -24.64 3.27
N THR A 17 5.76 -24.82 4.57
CA THR A 17 7.11 -25.10 5.08
C THR A 17 7.67 -26.43 4.55
N LYS A 18 6.82 -27.44 4.38
CA LYS A 18 7.21 -28.72 3.77
C LYS A 18 7.54 -28.57 2.29
N TYR A 19 6.71 -27.80 1.56
CA TYR A 19 6.91 -27.56 0.12
C TYR A 19 8.24 -26.83 -0.14
N PHE A 20 8.48 -25.70 0.54
CA PHE A 20 9.69 -24.88 0.36
C PHE A 20 10.92 -25.42 1.11
N LYS A 21 10.78 -26.48 1.91
CA LYS A 21 11.85 -27.05 2.76
C LYS A 21 12.47 -26.00 3.69
N ILE A 22 11.63 -25.24 4.35
CA ILE A 22 12.01 -24.16 5.29
C ILE A 22 11.52 -24.46 6.69
N LYS A 23 12.09 -23.78 7.70
CA LYS A 23 11.66 -23.85 9.09
C LYS A 23 11.26 -22.47 9.58
N LEU A 24 10.07 -22.34 10.18
CA LEU A 24 9.65 -21.09 10.80
C LEU A 24 10.53 -20.77 12.00
N GLU A 25 10.89 -19.50 12.17
CA GLU A 25 11.67 -19.00 13.31
C GLU A 25 10.78 -18.36 14.37
N ASN A 26 9.70 -17.72 13.97
CA ASN A 26 8.85 -16.93 14.84
C ASN A 26 7.39 -17.39 14.77
N GLU A 27 6.59 -16.99 15.76
CA GLU A 27 5.14 -17.10 15.68
C GLU A 27 4.60 -16.32 14.48
N PRO A 28 3.59 -16.87 13.79
CA PRO A 28 2.99 -16.20 12.63
C PRO A 28 2.32 -14.88 13.01
N ILE A 29 2.51 -13.87 12.16
CA ILE A 29 1.92 -12.55 12.29
C ILE A 29 0.79 -12.41 11.27
N PHE A 30 -0.41 -12.14 11.74
CA PHE A 30 -1.57 -11.84 10.90
C PHE A 30 -1.56 -10.36 10.51
N ASN A 31 -2.00 -10.06 9.28
CA ASN A 31 -2.25 -8.69 8.88
C ASN A 31 -3.49 -8.12 9.63
N TRP A 32 -3.70 -6.81 9.55
CA TRP A 32 -4.72 -6.11 10.35
C TRP A 32 -6.16 -6.58 10.12
N ASN A 33 -6.49 -7.13 8.95
CA ASN A 33 -7.82 -7.65 8.61
C ASN A 33 -7.89 -9.20 8.61
N ASP A 34 -6.84 -9.87 9.07
CA ASP A 34 -6.75 -11.33 9.18
C ASP A 34 -6.93 -12.09 7.84
N THR A 35 -6.64 -11.45 6.70
CA THR A 35 -6.75 -12.08 5.36
C THR A 35 -5.44 -12.69 4.87
N ALA A 36 -4.35 -12.41 5.55
CA ALA A 36 -3.03 -12.97 5.27
C ALA A 36 -2.25 -13.21 6.56
N VAL A 37 -1.32 -14.14 6.51
CA VAL A 37 -0.40 -14.43 7.61
C VAL A 37 1.02 -14.54 7.07
N GLY A 38 1.98 -14.01 7.81
CA GLY A 38 3.39 -14.10 7.48
C GLY A 38 4.24 -14.62 8.64
N SER A 39 5.39 -15.19 8.33
CA SER A 39 6.37 -15.60 9.32
C SER A 39 7.78 -15.55 8.74
N LYS A 40 8.73 -15.15 9.58
CA LYS A 40 10.15 -15.33 9.31
C LYS A 40 10.47 -16.82 9.30
N ALA A 41 11.30 -17.24 8.33
CA ALA A 41 11.70 -18.65 8.19
C ALA A 41 13.16 -18.74 7.74
N ILE A 42 13.73 -19.93 7.91
CA ILE A 42 15.10 -20.26 7.47
C ILE A 42 15.05 -21.41 6.47
N THR A 43 15.80 -21.27 5.37
CA THR A 43 16.02 -22.35 4.39
C THR A 43 17.01 -23.39 4.94
N SER A 44 17.08 -24.56 4.29
CA SER A 44 18.07 -25.60 4.62
C SER A 44 19.53 -25.13 4.50
N GLU A 45 19.77 -24.06 3.74
CA GLU A 45 21.09 -23.44 3.54
C GLU A 45 21.39 -22.34 4.59
N GLY A 46 20.48 -22.12 5.55
CA GLY A 46 20.62 -21.09 6.59
C GLY A 46 20.25 -19.67 6.13
N LYS A 47 19.64 -19.50 4.97
CA LYS A 47 19.21 -18.19 4.47
C LYS A 47 17.87 -17.79 5.08
N THR A 48 17.80 -16.57 5.60
CA THR A 48 16.55 -16.00 6.13
C THR A 48 15.62 -15.57 4.99
N VAL A 49 14.34 -15.93 5.13
CA VAL A 49 13.27 -15.65 4.15
C VAL A 49 11.98 -15.25 4.87
N TRP A 50 11.05 -14.65 4.16
CA TRP A 50 9.70 -14.37 4.63
C TRP A 50 8.70 -15.27 3.92
N LEU A 51 7.94 -16.05 4.68
CA LEU A 51 6.83 -16.84 4.17
C LEU A 51 5.53 -16.08 4.40
N ARG A 52 4.77 -15.77 3.32
CA ARG A 52 3.45 -15.15 3.39
C ARG A 52 2.41 -16.11 2.82
N ILE A 53 1.30 -16.29 3.53
CA ILE A 53 0.13 -17.06 3.09
C ILE A 53 -1.03 -16.10 2.91
N GLN A 54 -1.72 -16.19 1.79
CA GLN A 54 -2.95 -15.49 1.51
C GLN A 54 -3.99 -16.45 0.94
N CYS A 55 -5.26 -16.12 1.11
CA CYS A 55 -6.36 -16.89 0.55
C CYS A 55 -7.50 -15.99 0.07
N GLY A 56 -8.34 -16.54 -0.80
CA GLY A 56 -9.54 -15.88 -1.27
C GLY A 56 -10.52 -16.89 -1.89
N ASN A 57 -11.75 -16.48 -2.12
CA ASN A 57 -12.70 -17.31 -2.88
C ASN A 57 -12.18 -17.47 -4.31
N CYS A 58 -12.18 -18.70 -4.82
CA CYS A 58 -11.59 -18.99 -6.13
C CYS A 58 -12.28 -18.26 -7.29
N ASP A 59 -13.56 -17.98 -7.20
CA ASP A 59 -14.28 -17.24 -8.24
C ASP A 59 -13.98 -15.74 -8.19
N ASP A 60 -13.84 -15.17 -7.00
CA ASP A 60 -13.50 -13.77 -6.80
C ASP A 60 -12.08 -13.45 -7.30
N ILE A 61 -11.13 -14.35 -7.06
CA ILE A 61 -9.72 -14.12 -7.43
C ILE A 61 -9.44 -14.24 -8.92
N LYS A 62 -10.28 -14.94 -9.70
CA LYS A 62 -10.11 -15.08 -11.18
C LYS A 62 -10.09 -13.73 -11.89
N ASN A 63 -10.84 -12.76 -11.37
CA ASN A 63 -10.96 -11.41 -11.93
C ASN A 63 -10.32 -10.33 -11.05
N ASN A 64 -9.61 -10.73 -10.02
CA ASN A 64 -9.00 -9.80 -9.05
C ASN A 64 -7.51 -9.64 -9.34
N HIS A 65 -7.12 -8.47 -9.87
CA HIS A 65 -5.74 -8.14 -10.16
C HIS A 65 -4.85 -8.11 -8.90
N THR A 66 -5.42 -7.90 -7.71
CA THR A 66 -4.65 -7.88 -6.47
C THR A 66 -4.05 -9.25 -6.16
N TRP A 67 -4.74 -10.34 -6.56
CA TRP A 67 -4.26 -11.69 -6.32
C TRP A 67 -2.89 -11.97 -6.94
N SER A 68 -2.62 -11.48 -8.15
CA SER A 68 -1.33 -11.68 -8.82
C SER A 68 -0.29 -10.59 -8.51
N GLY A 69 -0.67 -9.53 -7.80
CA GLY A 69 0.14 -8.31 -7.67
C GLY A 69 1.55 -8.54 -7.19
N GLU A 70 1.75 -9.29 -6.11
CA GLU A 70 3.07 -9.58 -5.57
C GLU A 70 3.95 -10.41 -6.54
N ILE A 71 3.34 -11.34 -7.28
CA ILE A 71 4.05 -12.14 -8.29
C ILE A 71 4.42 -11.26 -9.49
N ASP A 72 3.49 -10.47 -10.00
CA ASP A 72 3.73 -9.58 -11.14
C ASP A 72 4.77 -8.51 -10.81
N ALA A 73 4.83 -8.06 -9.55
CA ALA A 73 5.82 -7.11 -9.06
C ALA A 73 7.27 -7.66 -9.11
N SER A 74 7.46 -8.98 -9.28
CA SER A 74 8.80 -9.56 -9.47
C SER A 74 9.51 -9.01 -10.71
N SER A 75 8.75 -8.51 -11.70
CA SER A 75 9.27 -7.87 -12.92
C SER A 75 9.76 -6.42 -12.70
N LEU A 76 9.45 -5.80 -11.56
CA LEU A 76 9.86 -4.44 -11.23
C LEU A 76 11.30 -4.47 -10.66
N GLU A 77 12.26 -4.07 -11.50
CA GLU A 77 13.68 -3.99 -11.14
C GLU A 77 14.07 -2.61 -10.60
N ASN A 78 15.19 -2.51 -9.91
CA ASN A 78 15.75 -1.25 -9.40
C ASN A 78 14.81 -0.47 -8.47
N ILE A 79 13.91 -1.18 -7.78
CA ILE A 79 13.03 -0.67 -6.74
C ILE A 79 13.38 -1.40 -5.45
N LEU A 80 13.47 -0.65 -4.36
CA LEU A 80 13.74 -1.20 -3.03
C LEU A 80 12.50 -1.95 -2.51
N LYS A 81 12.46 -3.25 -2.70
CA LYS A 81 11.36 -4.12 -2.30
C LYS A 81 11.85 -5.52 -1.93
N SER A 82 11.02 -6.31 -1.31
CA SER A 82 11.24 -7.74 -1.15
C SER A 82 11.24 -8.44 -2.53
N ASN A 83 12.12 -9.39 -2.74
CA ASN A 83 12.19 -10.16 -3.97
C ASN A 83 11.41 -11.46 -3.80
N LEU A 84 10.54 -11.77 -4.76
CA LEU A 84 9.90 -13.08 -4.85
C LEU A 84 10.97 -14.14 -5.17
N ILE A 85 11.07 -15.15 -4.33
CA ILE A 85 11.99 -16.30 -4.51
C ILE A 85 11.25 -17.44 -5.18
N ASP A 86 10.05 -17.76 -4.67
CA ASP A 86 9.21 -18.84 -5.18
C ASP A 86 7.76 -18.65 -4.70
N TYR A 87 6.81 -19.34 -5.29
CA TYR A 87 5.43 -19.37 -4.84
C TYR A 87 4.78 -20.72 -5.06
N TYR A 88 3.76 -21.01 -4.26
CA TYR A 88 2.99 -22.24 -4.32
C TYR A 88 1.50 -21.95 -4.21
N ASN A 89 0.70 -22.42 -5.19
CA ASN A 89 -0.76 -22.26 -5.21
C ASN A 89 -1.42 -23.63 -4.99
N TRP A 90 -2.51 -23.63 -4.23
CA TRP A 90 -3.37 -24.80 -4.09
C TRP A 90 -4.82 -24.34 -3.86
N GLN A 91 -5.73 -25.27 -4.03
CA GLN A 91 -7.15 -25.07 -3.80
C GLN A 91 -7.66 -26.09 -2.80
N ASP A 92 -8.49 -25.64 -1.88
CA ASP A 92 -9.29 -26.49 -0.98
C ASP A 92 -10.75 -26.04 -1.07
N LYS A 93 -11.60 -26.87 -1.71
CA LYS A 93 -12.99 -26.56 -2.06
C LYS A 93 -13.06 -25.24 -2.88
N ASP A 94 -13.78 -24.24 -2.40
CA ASP A 94 -13.97 -22.94 -3.03
C ASP A 94 -12.93 -21.89 -2.61
N VAL A 95 -11.95 -22.30 -1.78
CA VAL A 95 -10.89 -21.42 -1.30
C VAL A 95 -9.59 -21.71 -2.06
N CYS A 96 -9.09 -20.68 -2.72
CA CYS A 96 -7.78 -20.67 -3.33
C CYS A 96 -6.76 -20.10 -2.34
N TRP A 97 -5.64 -20.79 -2.21
CA TRP A 97 -4.54 -20.47 -1.32
C TRP A 97 -3.28 -20.19 -2.11
N ARG A 98 -2.48 -19.29 -1.57
CA ARG A 98 -1.14 -18.99 -2.10
C ARG A 98 -0.15 -18.83 -0.97
N ALA A 99 0.99 -19.49 -1.12
CA ALA A 99 2.20 -19.24 -0.34
C ALA A 99 3.20 -18.48 -1.21
N LEU A 100 3.74 -17.39 -0.71
CA LEU A 100 4.80 -16.60 -1.32
C LEU A 100 6.05 -16.75 -0.45
N LEU A 101 7.17 -17.11 -1.06
CA LEU A 101 8.48 -17.12 -0.42
C LEU A 101 9.26 -15.91 -0.90
N LEU A 102 9.51 -14.97 0.00
CA LEU A 102 10.10 -13.66 -0.29
C LEU A 102 11.47 -13.53 0.39
N SER A 103 12.34 -12.70 -0.14
CA SER A 103 13.55 -12.30 0.58
C SER A 103 13.16 -11.57 1.86
N TYR A 104 13.83 -11.92 2.97
CA TYR A 104 13.59 -11.26 4.24
C TYR A 104 14.24 -9.88 4.24
N ILE A 105 13.49 -8.88 4.70
CA ILE A 105 13.97 -7.52 4.94
C ILE A 105 14.16 -7.36 6.44
N ASP A 106 15.42 -7.18 6.85
CA ASP A 106 15.80 -7.02 8.27
C ASP A 106 15.77 -5.55 8.68
N GLU A 107 14.60 -4.92 8.49
CA GLU A 107 14.35 -3.52 8.84
C GLU A 107 13.03 -3.41 9.61
N ASN A 108 12.89 -2.36 10.40
CA ASN A 108 11.64 -2.11 11.11
C ASN A 108 10.62 -1.43 10.18
N PHE A 109 9.34 -1.74 10.35
CA PHE A 109 8.27 -0.97 9.73
C PHE A 109 8.28 0.46 10.27
N CYS A 110 7.98 1.45 9.42
CA CYS A 110 7.79 2.84 9.87
C CYS A 110 6.63 2.96 10.87
N SER A 111 5.62 2.12 10.72
CA SER A 111 4.48 2.00 11.63
C SER A 111 3.89 0.59 11.56
N THR A 112 3.22 0.14 12.62
CA THR A 112 2.45 -1.11 12.62
C THR A 112 1.05 -0.93 12.04
N HIS A 113 0.63 0.30 11.80
CA HIS A 113 -0.66 0.68 11.21
C HIS A 113 -0.46 1.68 10.07
N PRO A 114 -1.40 1.83 9.13
CA PRO A 114 -1.34 2.85 8.08
C PRO A 114 -1.10 4.26 8.61
N ILE A 115 -1.69 4.59 9.75
CA ILE A 115 -1.49 5.87 10.46
C ILE A 115 -0.30 5.78 11.41
N LEU A 116 0.41 6.90 11.56
CA LEU A 116 1.53 7.00 12.49
C LEU A 116 1.04 6.93 13.94
N THR A 117 1.46 5.91 14.66
CA THR A 117 1.09 5.70 16.08
C THR A 117 2.15 6.25 17.04
N ASP A 118 3.39 6.37 16.61
CA ASP A 118 4.48 6.93 17.42
C ASP A 118 4.74 8.40 17.05
N SER A 119 4.41 9.31 17.97
CA SER A 119 4.62 10.74 17.81
C SER A 119 6.11 11.15 17.75
N LYS A 120 7.03 10.25 18.13
CA LYS A 120 8.49 10.47 18.08
C LYS A 120 9.11 10.05 16.75
N PHE A 121 8.34 9.39 15.88
CA PHE A 121 8.84 8.98 14.59
C PHE A 121 9.00 10.21 13.67
N LEU A 122 10.24 10.48 13.28
CA LEU A 122 10.59 11.61 12.43
C LEU A 122 11.11 11.09 11.09
N LEU A 123 10.31 11.19 10.05
CA LEU A 123 10.80 11.00 8.68
C LEU A 123 11.85 12.06 8.35
N SER A 124 13.03 11.63 7.91
CA SER A 124 14.03 12.55 7.38
C SER A 124 13.74 12.91 5.92
N VAL A 125 14.09 14.13 5.52
CA VAL A 125 13.99 14.55 4.11
C VAL A 125 14.81 13.62 3.21
N LYS A 126 16.00 13.19 3.64
CA LYS A 126 16.84 12.26 2.88
C LYS A 126 16.14 10.92 2.61
N TRP A 127 15.41 10.40 3.57
CA TRP A 127 14.64 9.16 3.42
C TRP A 127 13.45 9.35 2.46
N LEU A 128 12.75 10.49 2.55
CA LEU A 128 11.69 10.84 1.60
C LEU A 128 12.22 11.07 0.18
N ASP A 129 13.42 11.64 0.02
CA ASP A 129 14.09 11.76 -1.28
C ASP A 129 14.41 10.39 -1.88
N GLU A 130 14.79 9.42 -1.06
CA GLU A 130 15.01 8.05 -1.49
C GLU A 130 13.70 7.38 -1.92
N LEU A 131 12.62 7.58 -1.16
CA LEU A 131 11.28 7.14 -1.56
C LEU A 131 10.89 7.77 -2.91
N LYS A 132 11.07 9.08 -3.09
CA LYS A 132 10.78 9.76 -4.36
C LYS A 132 11.57 9.16 -5.52
N LYS A 133 12.86 8.86 -5.35
CA LYS A 133 13.68 8.19 -6.39
C LYS A 133 13.09 6.85 -6.79
N ASN A 134 12.66 6.02 -5.83
CA ASN A 134 12.01 4.74 -6.09
C ASN A 134 10.69 4.91 -6.85
N LEU A 135 9.84 5.86 -6.45
CA LEU A 135 8.59 6.16 -7.14
C LEU A 135 8.80 6.74 -8.55
N VAL A 136 9.87 7.51 -8.78
CA VAL A 136 10.29 7.97 -10.12
C VAL A 136 10.72 6.79 -10.99
N VAL A 137 11.43 5.81 -10.44
CA VAL A 137 11.77 4.57 -11.17
C VAL A 137 10.49 3.81 -11.50
N LEU A 138 9.62 3.59 -10.52
CA LEU A 138 8.35 2.91 -10.69
C LEU A 138 7.47 3.56 -11.78
N SER A 139 7.35 4.88 -11.78
CA SER A 139 6.51 5.62 -12.73
C SER A 139 6.90 5.43 -14.20
N LYS A 140 8.11 4.96 -14.49
CA LYS A 140 8.60 4.71 -15.86
C LYS A 140 8.24 3.31 -16.38
N TYR A 141 7.85 2.39 -15.51
CA TYR A 141 7.41 1.06 -15.94
C TYR A 141 6.11 1.16 -16.74
N LYS A 142 5.97 0.28 -17.72
CA LYS A 142 4.74 0.12 -18.50
C LYS A 142 4.03 -1.14 -18.07
N THR A 143 2.75 -1.03 -17.78
CA THR A 143 1.93 -2.16 -17.32
C THR A 143 0.51 -2.06 -17.86
N ASN A 144 -0.12 -3.20 -18.04
CA ASN A 144 -1.56 -3.31 -18.33
C ASN A 144 -2.39 -3.50 -17.04
N ARG A 145 -1.72 -3.58 -15.86
CA ARG A 145 -2.41 -3.61 -14.59
C ARG A 145 -3.02 -2.24 -14.34
N ILE A 146 -4.24 -2.21 -13.84
CA ILE A 146 -4.96 -0.96 -13.50
C ILE A 146 -5.14 -0.94 -11.99
N SER A 147 -4.57 0.05 -11.34
CA SER A 147 -4.76 0.32 -9.92
C SER A 147 -5.93 1.29 -9.71
N ILE A 148 -5.97 2.37 -10.47
CA ILE A 148 -6.97 3.44 -10.36
C ILE A 148 -7.40 3.88 -11.76
N THR A 149 -8.70 4.12 -11.94
CA THR A 149 -9.27 4.66 -13.17
C THR A 149 -9.73 6.12 -12.99
N GLN A 150 -9.95 6.84 -14.10
CA GLN A 150 -10.56 8.18 -14.05
C GLN A 150 -11.94 8.14 -13.38
N GLU A 151 -12.72 7.08 -13.65
CA GLU A 151 -14.04 6.92 -13.07
C GLU A 151 -14.00 6.79 -11.53
N ASP A 152 -12.97 6.11 -10.98
CA ASP A 152 -12.75 6.02 -9.54
C ASP A 152 -12.49 7.40 -8.93
N VAL A 153 -11.63 8.20 -9.58
CA VAL A 153 -11.32 9.57 -9.14
C VAL A 153 -12.58 10.43 -9.14
N ASP A 154 -13.32 10.44 -10.25
CA ASP A 154 -14.53 11.25 -10.41
C ASP A 154 -15.62 10.88 -9.40
N LYS A 155 -15.93 9.59 -9.31
CA LYS A 155 -16.96 9.09 -8.39
C LYS A 155 -16.62 9.37 -6.94
N LYS A 156 -15.38 9.13 -6.53
CA LYS A 156 -14.96 9.26 -5.15
C LYS A 156 -14.98 10.73 -4.71
N ILE A 157 -14.38 11.65 -5.50
CA ILE A 157 -14.35 13.07 -5.17
C ILE A 157 -15.78 13.63 -5.13
N LYS A 158 -16.59 13.33 -6.14
CA LYS A 158 -17.99 13.78 -6.19
C LYS A 158 -18.80 13.28 -4.99
N LYS A 159 -18.69 11.99 -4.66
CA LYS A 159 -19.43 11.39 -3.54
C LYS A 159 -19.01 11.98 -2.19
N THR A 160 -17.72 12.26 -2.00
CA THR A 160 -17.18 12.68 -0.71
C THR A 160 -17.36 14.16 -0.46
N PHE A 161 -17.06 15.01 -1.45
CA PHE A 161 -16.96 16.46 -1.28
C PHE A 161 -18.08 17.23 -1.98
N ASN A 162 -18.84 16.59 -2.87
CA ASN A 162 -19.91 17.23 -3.66
C ASN A 162 -19.46 18.51 -4.39
N ILE A 163 -18.20 18.54 -4.85
CA ILE A 163 -17.62 19.68 -5.57
C ILE A 163 -17.79 19.49 -7.09
N GLN A 164 -18.05 20.61 -7.79
CA GLN A 164 -18.10 20.64 -9.26
C GLN A 164 -16.83 21.29 -9.79
N VAL A 165 -15.80 20.48 -9.97
CA VAL A 165 -14.55 20.86 -10.65
C VAL A 165 -14.24 19.81 -11.71
N ASP A 166 -13.53 20.22 -12.73
CA ASP A 166 -12.98 19.26 -13.68
C ASP A 166 -11.91 18.40 -12.98
N THR A 167 -12.17 17.11 -12.85
CA THR A 167 -11.30 16.13 -12.18
C THR A 167 -10.45 15.33 -13.17
N THR A 168 -10.35 15.77 -14.43
CA THR A 168 -9.58 15.10 -15.47
C THR A 168 -8.10 15.01 -15.10
N ILE A 169 -7.56 13.80 -15.19
CA ILE A 169 -6.15 13.48 -15.04
C ILE A 169 -5.58 13.13 -16.42
N THR A 170 -4.44 13.70 -16.75
CA THR A 170 -3.75 13.44 -18.01
C THR A 170 -2.46 12.63 -17.81
N ASN A 171 -1.86 12.70 -16.61
CA ASN A 171 -0.60 12.02 -16.28
C ASN A 171 -0.87 10.70 -15.54
N TRP A 172 -0.96 9.62 -16.32
CA TRP A 172 -1.12 8.25 -15.82
C TRP A 172 0.21 7.51 -15.88
N VAL A 173 0.61 6.92 -14.76
CA VAL A 173 1.90 6.23 -14.58
C VAL A 173 1.72 4.96 -13.76
N THR A 174 2.76 4.14 -13.67
CA THR A 174 2.75 3.02 -12.73
C THR A 174 2.98 3.53 -11.32
N ILE A 175 2.08 3.17 -10.40
CA ILE A 175 2.07 3.52 -8.99
C ILE A 175 2.08 2.27 -8.11
N HIS A 176 2.43 2.42 -6.84
CA HIS A 176 2.28 1.35 -5.84
C HIS A 176 0.80 1.12 -5.48
N GLY A 177 0.03 2.19 -5.32
CA GLY A 177 -1.42 2.15 -5.13
C GLY A 177 -1.89 2.00 -3.69
N ASP A 178 -1.01 1.60 -2.75
CA ASP A 178 -1.32 1.46 -1.31
C ASP A 178 -0.16 1.94 -0.43
N LEU A 179 0.34 3.15 -0.70
CA LEU A 179 1.51 3.68 -0.02
C LEU A 179 1.15 4.34 1.31
N HIS A 180 1.45 3.65 2.40
CA HIS A 180 1.33 4.16 3.77
C HIS A 180 2.48 3.66 4.65
N LEU A 181 2.61 4.21 5.88
CA LEU A 181 3.77 3.95 6.73
C LEU A 181 3.93 2.48 7.17
N ALA A 182 2.86 1.69 7.19
CA ALA A 182 2.97 0.26 7.49
C ALA A 182 3.53 -0.56 6.32
N ASN A 183 3.53 0.00 5.10
CA ASN A 183 4.11 -0.61 3.90
C ASN A 183 5.52 -0.08 3.59
N LEU A 184 6.14 0.63 4.54
CA LEU A 184 7.47 1.24 4.41
C LEU A 184 8.35 0.88 5.59
N THR A 185 9.67 0.77 5.36
CA THR A 185 10.63 0.44 6.42
C THR A 185 11.57 1.60 6.74
N TYR A 186 12.18 1.56 7.94
CA TYR A 186 13.13 2.53 8.46
C TYR A 186 14.17 1.84 9.36
N PRO A 187 15.46 2.22 9.41
CA PRO A 187 16.06 3.40 8.74
C PRO A 187 16.31 3.22 7.24
N SER A 188 16.55 1.99 6.75
CA SER A 188 16.67 1.75 5.32
C SER A 188 15.28 1.59 4.71
N LEU A 189 15.07 2.24 3.56
CA LEU A 189 13.80 2.20 2.85
C LEU A 189 13.63 0.87 2.12
N TYR A 190 12.50 0.22 2.35
CA TYR A 190 11.89 -0.76 1.43
C TYR A 190 10.40 -0.48 1.31
N ILE A 191 9.85 -0.76 0.14
CA ILE A 191 8.43 -0.64 -0.17
C ILE A 191 7.85 -2.05 -0.20
N LEU A 192 6.82 -2.30 0.59
CA LEU A 192 6.23 -3.61 0.83
C LEU A 192 4.78 -3.64 0.36
N ASP A 193 4.23 -4.86 0.22
CA ASP A 193 2.81 -5.11 -0.10
C ASP A 193 2.38 -4.64 -1.50
N TRP A 194 2.92 -5.31 -2.50
CA TRP A 194 2.72 -5.02 -3.92
C TRP A 194 1.46 -5.68 -4.51
N GLU A 195 0.33 -5.68 -3.79
CA GLU A 195 -0.88 -6.33 -4.29
C GLU A 195 -1.64 -5.48 -5.31
N VAL A 196 -1.71 -4.16 -5.08
CA VAL A 196 -2.60 -3.26 -5.85
C VAL A 196 -1.86 -2.36 -6.86
N TRP A 197 -0.55 -2.55 -7.03
CA TRP A 197 0.22 -1.74 -7.98
C TRP A 197 -0.32 -1.85 -9.41
N GLY A 198 -0.19 -0.76 -10.15
CA GLY A 198 -0.66 -0.70 -11.52
C GLY A 198 -0.67 0.73 -12.06
N ASN A 199 -1.38 0.94 -13.15
CA ASN A 199 -1.57 2.27 -13.72
C ASN A 199 -2.48 3.10 -12.82
N GLY A 200 -2.07 4.34 -12.51
CA GLY A 200 -2.80 5.29 -11.68
C GLY A 200 -2.28 6.72 -11.88
N PRO A 201 -2.88 7.72 -11.25
CA PRO A 201 -2.49 9.12 -11.45
C PRO A 201 -1.13 9.43 -10.80
N LEU A 202 -0.28 10.19 -11.51
CA LEU A 202 1.00 10.66 -11.00
C LEU A 202 0.78 11.43 -9.68
N GLY A 203 1.55 11.07 -8.65
CA GLY A 203 1.48 11.70 -7.33
C GLY A 203 0.48 11.06 -6.37
N TYR A 204 -0.22 9.98 -6.76
CA TYR A 204 -1.15 9.29 -5.87
C TYR A 204 -0.46 8.70 -4.64
N ASP A 205 0.65 7.99 -4.82
CA ASP A 205 1.38 7.38 -3.71
C ASP A 205 1.78 8.38 -2.62
N PRO A 206 2.46 9.52 -2.93
CA PRO A 206 2.74 10.52 -1.90
C PRO A 206 1.49 11.25 -1.39
N ALA A 207 0.42 11.37 -2.17
CA ALA A 207 -0.85 11.92 -1.70
C ALA A 207 -1.54 10.99 -0.70
N LEU A 208 -1.48 9.68 -0.92
CA LEU A 208 -2.03 8.68 0.01
C LEU A 208 -1.21 8.64 1.31
N LEU A 209 0.13 8.64 1.22
CA LEU A 209 1.01 8.73 2.38
C LEU A 209 0.73 10.01 3.20
N LEU A 210 0.50 11.14 2.53
CA LEU A 210 0.12 12.40 3.15
C LEU A 210 -1.25 12.29 3.83
N ALA A 211 -2.24 11.67 3.20
CA ALA A 211 -3.58 11.51 3.75
C ALA A 211 -3.60 10.66 5.02
N PHE A 212 -2.85 9.56 5.06
CA PHE A 212 -2.67 8.74 6.28
C PHE A 212 -1.84 9.42 7.38
N SER A 213 -1.13 10.50 7.03
CA SER A 213 -0.33 11.31 7.97
C SER A 213 -0.99 12.64 8.32
N ALA A 214 -2.25 12.85 7.97
CA ALA A 214 -2.92 14.16 8.02
C ALA A 214 -2.96 14.81 9.41
N ASP A 215 -2.87 14.05 10.48
CA ASP A 215 -2.80 14.54 11.86
C ASP A 215 -1.37 14.85 12.35
N ASN A 216 -0.35 14.61 11.52
CA ASN A 216 1.05 14.94 11.81
C ASN A 216 1.59 15.99 10.83
N PHE A 217 1.47 17.27 11.21
CA PHE A 217 1.85 18.41 10.34
C PHE A 217 3.32 18.38 9.90
N ASP A 218 4.25 17.95 10.76
CA ASP A 218 5.67 17.89 10.42
C ASP A 218 5.94 16.86 9.30
N VAL A 219 5.25 15.72 9.33
CA VAL A 219 5.34 14.71 8.28
C VAL A 219 4.69 15.21 6.99
N VAL A 220 3.50 15.79 7.10
CA VAL A 220 2.76 16.37 5.96
C VAL A 220 3.59 17.43 5.23
N ASP A 221 4.23 18.35 5.96
CA ASP A 221 5.02 19.43 5.38
C ASP A 221 6.27 18.89 4.66
N LYS A 222 6.94 17.88 5.25
CA LYS A 222 8.08 17.22 4.61
C LYS A 222 7.67 16.49 3.32
N ILE A 223 6.55 15.76 3.35
CA ILE A 223 6.03 15.09 2.15
C ILE A 223 5.72 16.13 1.06
N ARG A 224 5.04 17.22 1.41
CA ARG A 224 4.73 18.31 0.46
C ARG A 224 5.98 18.94 -0.12
N GLU A 225 7.00 19.20 0.68
CA GLU A 225 8.25 19.79 0.19
C GLU A 225 8.99 18.87 -0.77
N VAL A 226 9.15 17.59 -0.43
CA VAL A 226 9.85 16.63 -1.26
C VAL A 226 9.11 16.34 -2.57
N PHE A 227 7.78 16.26 -2.52
CA PHE A 227 6.94 15.91 -3.69
C PHE A 227 6.22 17.13 -4.29
N LYS A 228 6.69 18.35 -4.04
CA LYS A 228 6.04 19.59 -4.49
C LYS A 228 5.81 19.67 -6.01
N ASP A 229 6.73 19.15 -6.81
CA ASP A 229 6.63 19.10 -8.26
C ASP A 229 5.48 18.21 -8.77
N TRP A 230 5.03 17.24 -7.97
CA TRP A 230 3.85 16.43 -8.27
C TRP A 230 2.58 17.00 -7.60
N LEU A 231 2.66 17.30 -6.30
CA LEU A 231 1.49 17.65 -5.48
C LEU A 231 0.97 19.08 -5.67
N LEU A 232 1.82 20.06 -6.05
CA LEU A 232 1.38 21.45 -6.20
C LEU A 232 0.78 21.76 -7.57
N THR A 233 0.84 20.85 -8.53
CA THR A 233 0.17 20.98 -9.83
C THR A 233 -1.37 20.94 -9.66
N ARG A 234 -2.11 21.39 -10.68
CA ARG A 234 -3.58 21.26 -10.68
C ARG A 234 -4.00 19.79 -10.53
N GLU A 235 -3.44 18.90 -11.34
CA GLU A 235 -3.73 17.45 -11.25
C GLU A 235 -3.31 16.89 -9.89
N GLY A 236 -2.14 17.28 -9.36
CA GLY A 236 -1.70 16.87 -8.03
C GLY A 236 -2.65 17.27 -6.90
N LYS A 237 -3.35 18.41 -7.02
CA LYS A 237 -4.41 18.81 -6.09
C LYS A 237 -5.65 17.93 -6.20
N ILE A 238 -6.03 17.54 -7.42
CA ILE A 238 -7.13 16.58 -7.64
C ILE A 238 -6.77 15.21 -7.06
N VAL A 239 -5.55 14.76 -7.31
CA VAL A 239 -5.04 13.49 -6.77
C VAL A 239 -4.99 13.51 -5.24
N GLN A 240 -4.59 14.64 -4.62
CA GLN A 240 -4.69 14.79 -3.16
C GLN A 240 -6.14 14.72 -2.67
N LEU A 241 -7.10 15.38 -3.34
CA LEU A 241 -8.52 15.28 -2.96
C LEU A 241 -9.00 13.83 -3.06
N PHE A 242 -8.60 13.09 -4.09
CA PHE A 242 -8.95 11.68 -4.24
C PHE A 242 -8.40 10.85 -3.08
N ALA A 243 -7.10 10.96 -2.76
CA ALA A 243 -6.47 10.25 -1.66
C ALA A 243 -7.09 10.62 -0.28
N LEU A 244 -7.36 11.91 -0.06
CA LEU A 244 -8.05 12.37 1.15
C LEU A 244 -9.47 11.82 1.25
N ALA A 245 -10.19 11.68 0.13
CA ALA A 245 -11.53 11.07 0.10
C ALA A 245 -11.49 9.57 0.44
N GLU A 246 -10.46 8.85 -0.03
CA GLU A 246 -10.24 7.44 0.31
C GLU A 246 -10.07 7.26 1.82
N VAL A 247 -9.14 8.00 2.42
CA VAL A 247 -8.82 7.88 3.85
C VAL A 247 -9.97 8.41 4.72
N LEU A 248 -10.64 9.49 4.32
CA LEU A 248 -11.82 10.01 5.02
C LEU A 248 -12.96 8.98 5.04
N ASN A 249 -13.14 8.25 3.94
CA ASN A 249 -14.13 7.18 3.89
C ASN A 249 -13.79 6.05 4.87
N ILE A 250 -12.52 5.65 4.97
CA ILE A 250 -12.07 4.67 5.98
C ILE A 250 -12.33 5.21 7.39
N ALA A 251 -11.95 6.45 7.66
CA ALA A 251 -12.08 7.08 8.98
C ALA A 251 -13.52 7.12 9.50
N LYS A 252 -14.52 7.24 8.62
CA LYS A 252 -15.93 7.22 8.98
C LYS A 252 -16.46 5.84 9.39
N PHE A 253 -15.83 4.76 8.94
CA PHE A 253 -16.28 3.40 9.21
C PHE A 253 -15.40 2.66 10.21
N ASP A 254 -14.14 3.10 10.40
CA ASP A 254 -13.21 2.51 11.34
C ASP A 254 -12.73 3.55 12.36
N SER A 255 -13.13 3.36 13.61
CA SER A 255 -12.82 4.28 14.71
C SER A 255 -11.32 4.48 14.95
N GLN A 256 -10.47 3.54 14.55
CA GLN A 256 -9.02 3.68 14.66
C GLN A 256 -8.49 4.85 13.81
N PHE A 257 -9.19 5.20 12.72
CA PHE A 257 -8.83 6.28 11.81
C PHE A 257 -9.58 7.59 12.10
N SER A 258 -10.53 7.62 13.03
CA SER A 258 -11.41 8.78 13.30
C SER A 258 -10.65 10.08 13.60
N ARG A 259 -9.44 10.00 14.17
CA ARG A 259 -8.57 11.18 14.43
C ARG A 259 -8.16 11.91 13.16
N LEU A 260 -8.20 11.25 11.99
CA LEU A 260 -7.85 11.84 10.70
C LEU A 260 -9.00 12.66 10.08
N GLU A 261 -10.25 12.46 10.49
CA GLU A 261 -11.42 13.11 9.89
C GLU A 261 -11.26 14.62 9.81
N LYS A 262 -11.07 15.27 10.96
CA LYS A 262 -10.96 16.73 11.05
C LYS A 262 -9.76 17.30 10.29
N PRO A 263 -8.53 16.77 10.42
CA PRO A 263 -7.41 17.20 9.59
C PRO A 263 -7.66 17.05 8.09
N ILE A 264 -8.21 15.92 7.65
CA ILE A 264 -8.52 15.68 6.23
C ILE A 264 -9.56 16.68 5.71
N GLU A 265 -10.63 16.94 6.46
CA GLU A 265 -11.65 17.93 6.09
C GLU A 265 -11.06 19.34 5.92
N GLN A 266 -10.16 19.75 6.82
CA GLN A 266 -9.46 21.03 6.74
C GLN A 266 -8.57 21.12 5.49
N MET A 267 -7.79 20.07 5.23
CA MET A 267 -6.93 20.00 4.05
C MET A 267 -7.73 19.99 2.76
N SER A 268 -8.78 19.19 2.69
CA SER A 268 -9.66 19.11 1.53
C SER A 268 -10.32 20.47 1.22
N LYS A 269 -10.83 21.16 2.25
CA LYS A 269 -11.43 22.50 2.09
C LYS A 269 -10.43 23.50 1.50
N LYS A 270 -9.18 23.48 1.98
CA LYS A 270 -8.13 24.36 1.44
C LYS A 270 -7.87 24.07 -0.05
N ILE A 271 -7.70 22.79 -0.41
CA ILE A 271 -7.43 22.39 -1.79
C ILE A 271 -8.62 22.72 -2.71
N MET A 272 -9.86 22.52 -2.26
CA MET A 272 -11.05 22.87 -3.02
C MET A 272 -11.13 24.36 -3.32
N ASN A 273 -10.85 25.23 -2.34
CA ASN A 273 -10.82 26.67 -2.56
C ASN A 273 -9.76 27.05 -3.62
N GLU A 274 -8.56 26.47 -3.53
CA GLU A 274 -7.48 26.73 -4.49
C GLU A 274 -7.78 26.25 -5.92
N LEU A 275 -8.65 25.24 -6.08
CA LEU A 275 -9.09 24.75 -7.39
C LEU A 275 -10.19 25.61 -8.00
N VAL A 276 -11.06 26.20 -7.17
CA VAL A 276 -12.15 27.08 -7.63
C VAL A 276 -11.64 28.48 -7.99
N GLU A 277 -10.70 29.04 -7.21
CA GLU A 277 -10.16 30.40 -7.44
C GLU A 277 -9.31 30.53 -8.72
N LYS A 278 -8.88 29.42 -9.32
CA LYS A 278 -8.02 29.40 -10.51
C LYS A 278 -8.77 29.03 -11.81
N ASN A 279 -10.08 28.87 -11.73
CA ASN A 279 -10.96 28.74 -12.90
C ASN A 279 -11.60 30.10 -13.21
#